data_5dc4b67bfdf1918f24d7595976d3afe5
#
_entry.id   5dc4b67bfdf1918f24d7595976d3afe5
#
_cell.length_a   1.000
_cell.length_b   1.000
_cell.length_c   1.000
_cell.angle_alpha   90.00
_cell.angle_beta   90.00
_cell.angle_gamma   90.00
#
_symmetry.space_group_name_H-M   'P 1'
#
loop_
_entity.id
_entity.type
_entity.pdbx_description
1 polymer ?
#
loop_
_entity_poly.entity_id
_entity_poly.type
_entity_poly.pdbx_seq_one_letter_code
_entity_poly.pdbx_strand_id
1 'polypeptide(L)'
;MAVFEFIRGYFMYTEKQLAAVARRENNTKRAYLVVNKLQGKHIPVNPQDFFDMTASLATKVKAAYPDEKMLLIGFAETATAIGAALASYLDTPYIQTTRESIDDVTWLNFTESHSHATEQKLVRDDIEAITGSIDRIIFVEDEITTGNTIKKIIDIIIKEFGNDCKFAVASLLNGMNEQSQKTYSECNIDVHYLVKTQHDTYTEIASRYLGNGNYHEKDISKPDVSINELAFSGMQNARRLVSGTNYSKACDTLYEDIRSRISFEDENNILILGTEECMYPALYIASKLSIIEKNVKCHSTTRS
;
A
#
# COMPACT_ATOMS: atom_id res chain seq x y z
N MET A 1 -18.70 15.95 -8.21
CA MET A 1 -17.54 16.85 -8.12
C MET A 1 -17.37 17.23 -6.66
N ALA A 2 -16.67 16.40 -5.89
CA ALA A 2 -16.12 16.66 -4.57
C ALA A 2 -15.19 15.47 -4.22
N VAL A 3 -14.18 15.24 -5.04
CA VAL A 3 -13.12 14.31 -4.70
C VAL A 3 -12.14 15.11 -3.85
N PHE A 4 -12.17 14.90 -2.53
CA PHE A 4 -11.19 15.38 -1.56
C PHE A 4 -10.85 16.88 -1.58
N GLU A 5 -11.81 17.76 -1.21
CA GLU A 5 -11.50 19.10 -0.68
C GLU A 5 -10.98 19.03 0.78
N PHE A 6 -10.04 18.14 1.05
CA PHE A 6 -9.31 18.10 2.31
C PHE A 6 -7.81 18.11 2.07
N ILE A 7 -7.32 19.23 1.51
CA ILE A 7 -5.93 19.62 1.74
C ILE A 7 -5.86 20.20 3.16
N ARG A 8 -5.95 19.37 4.18
CA ARG A 8 -5.36 19.68 5.47
C ARG A 8 -3.85 19.64 5.25
N GLY A 9 -3.16 20.67 5.66
CA GLY A 9 -1.79 21.00 5.35
C GLY A 9 -0.80 19.84 5.48
N TYR A 10 0.38 20.02 4.89
CA TYR A 10 1.53 19.13 5.00
C TYR A 10 1.81 18.78 6.47
N PHE A 11 1.55 17.52 6.85
CA PHE A 11 1.88 17.00 8.17
C PHE A 11 3.31 16.49 8.18
N MET A 12 4.12 16.98 9.10
CA MET A 12 5.41 16.37 9.41
C MET A 12 5.19 15.25 10.43
N TYR A 13 5.48 14.02 10.04
CA TYR A 13 5.39 12.87 10.91
C TYR A 13 6.74 12.57 11.55
N THR A 14 6.71 12.08 12.78
CA THR A 14 7.86 11.53 13.48
C THR A 14 7.83 10.00 13.43
N GLU A 15 8.97 9.35 13.64
CA GLU A 15 9.04 7.89 13.73
C GLU A 15 8.08 7.34 14.80
N LYS A 16 8.03 7.98 15.96
CA LYS A 16 7.12 7.59 17.05
C LYS A 16 5.64 7.65 16.65
N GLN A 17 5.25 8.54 15.76
CA GLN A 17 3.87 8.64 15.28
C GLN A 17 3.53 7.55 14.27
N LEU A 18 4.45 7.21 13.35
CA LEU A 18 4.18 6.25 12.29
C LEU A 18 4.57 4.82 12.62
N ALA A 19 5.68 4.61 13.33
CA ALA A 19 6.25 3.28 13.53
C ALA A 19 6.11 2.78 14.96
N ALA A 20 5.91 1.48 15.08
CA ALA A 20 6.09 0.71 16.29
C ALA A 20 6.88 -0.57 15.97
N VAL A 21 7.63 -1.07 16.95
CA VAL A 21 8.37 -2.32 16.82
C VAL A 21 7.56 -3.43 17.46
N ALA A 22 7.31 -4.49 16.72
CA ALA A 22 6.72 -5.73 17.24
C ALA A 22 7.75 -6.86 17.18
N ARG A 23 7.63 -7.84 18.07
CA ARG A 23 8.44 -9.06 18.05
C ARG A 23 7.89 -10.03 17.02
N ARG A 24 8.77 -10.61 16.19
CA ARG A 24 8.45 -11.76 15.35
C ARG A 24 8.84 -13.03 16.05
N GLU A 25 7.91 -13.94 16.19
CA GLU A 25 8.22 -15.30 16.65
C GLU A 25 8.66 -16.16 15.46
N ASN A 26 9.52 -17.12 15.72
CA ASN A 26 9.98 -18.12 14.73
C ASN A 26 10.70 -17.54 13.47
N ASN A 27 11.22 -16.31 13.55
CA ASN A 27 12.02 -15.75 12.47
C ASN A 27 13.44 -15.45 12.94
N THR A 28 14.39 -16.28 12.53
CA THR A 28 15.80 -16.16 12.92
C THR A 28 16.56 -15.08 12.17
N LYS A 29 16.03 -14.63 10.99
CA LYS A 29 16.71 -13.62 10.17
C LYS A 29 16.40 -12.19 10.61
N ARG A 30 15.17 -11.92 11.04
CA ARG A 30 14.73 -10.60 11.50
C ARG A 30 13.76 -10.80 12.68
N ALA A 31 14.23 -10.59 13.90
CA ALA A 31 13.47 -10.81 15.13
C ALA A 31 12.34 -9.80 15.36
N TYR A 32 12.28 -8.73 14.57
CA TYR A 32 11.29 -7.67 14.70
C TYR A 32 10.47 -7.45 13.43
N LEU A 33 9.31 -6.87 13.62
CA LEU A 33 8.45 -6.33 12.56
C LEU A 33 8.26 -4.84 12.83
N VAL A 34 8.38 -4.02 11.79
CA VAL A 34 7.98 -2.61 11.86
C VAL A 34 6.49 -2.52 11.53
N VAL A 35 5.72 -2.01 12.47
CA VAL A 35 4.27 -1.82 12.33
C VAL A 35 4.01 -0.34 12.06
N ASN A 36 3.50 -0.02 10.89
CA ASN A 36 2.98 1.33 10.67
C ASN A 36 1.63 1.46 11.37
N LYS A 37 1.51 2.46 12.25
CA LYS A 37 0.35 2.65 13.13
C LYS A 37 -0.87 3.27 12.47
N LEU A 38 -0.71 3.83 11.25
CA LEU A 38 -1.77 4.53 10.53
C LEU A 38 -2.15 3.84 9.21
N GLN A 39 -1.53 2.71 8.88
CA GLN A 39 -1.71 2.03 7.59
C GLN A 39 -2.94 1.11 7.54
N GLY A 40 -3.41 0.61 8.68
CA GLY A 40 -4.50 -0.37 8.72
C GLY A 40 -4.08 -1.81 8.39
N LYS A 41 -2.78 -2.07 8.23
CA LYS A 41 -2.28 -3.41 7.86
C LYS A 41 -2.17 -4.34 9.08
N HIS A 42 -1.55 -3.88 10.16
CA HIS A 42 -1.28 -4.71 11.34
C HIS A 42 -2.19 -4.41 12.53
N ILE A 43 -2.77 -3.24 12.55
CA ILE A 43 -3.71 -2.78 13.58
C ILE A 43 -4.87 -2.04 12.93
N PRO A 44 -6.09 -2.09 13.52
CA PRO A 44 -7.21 -1.30 13.06
C PRO A 44 -6.96 0.20 13.22
N VAL A 45 -7.19 0.98 12.17
CA VAL A 45 -6.93 2.42 12.13
C VAL A 45 -8.18 3.23 11.86
N ASN A 46 -8.16 4.50 12.24
CA ASN A 46 -9.09 5.48 11.71
C ASN A 46 -8.75 5.70 10.21
N PRO A 47 -9.71 5.54 9.30
CA PRO A 47 -9.42 5.67 7.87
C PRO A 47 -8.94 7.07 7.47
N GLN A 48 -9.35 8.12 8.18
CA GLN A 48 -8.89 9.48 7.89
C GLN A 48 -7.41 9.65 8.17
N ASP A 49 -6.88 9.02 9.23
CA ASP A 49 -5.44 9.05 9.54
C ASP A 49 -4.59 8.43 8.42
N PHE A 50 -5.10 7.36 7.79
CA PHE A 50 -4.47 6.76 6.61
C PHE A 50 -4.44 7.74 5.42
N PHE A 51 -5.56 8.38 5.12
CA PHE A 51 -5.64 9.31 3.99
C PHE A 51 -4.82 10.58 4.23
N ASP A 52 -4.80 11.13 5.44
CA ASP A 52 -3.96 12.29 5.78
C ASP A 52 -2.47 11.95 5.64
N MET A 53 -2.06 10.75 6.07
CA MET A 53 -0.70 10.25 5.92
C MET A 53 -0.30 10.10 4.45
N THR A 54 -1.14 9.46 3.66
CA THR A 54 -0.85 9.24 2.22
C THR A 54 -0.91 10.54 1.42
N ALA A 55 -1.80 11.48 1.74
CA ALA A 55 -1.84 12.83 1.16
C ALA A 55 -0.54 13.60 1.42
N SER A 56 0.05 13.46 2.60
CA SER A 56 1.35 14.09 2.93
C SER A 56 2.48 13.53 2.06
N LEU A 57 2.48 12.23 1.76
CA LEU A 57 3.45 11.63 0.84
C LEU A 57 3.19 12.07 -0.61
N ALA A 58 1.93 12.11 -1.04
CA ALA A 58 1.55 12.59 -2.37
C ALA A 58 1.99 14.06 -2.60
N THR A 59 1.86 14.91 -1.58
CA THR A 59 2.32 16.30 -1.65
C THR A 59 3.83 16.40 -1.90
N LYS A 60 4.64 15.55 -1.26
CA LYS A 60 6.10 15.49 -1.51
C LYS A 60 6.41 15.08 -2.94
N VAL A 61 5.73 14.05 -3.44
CA VAL A 61 5.91 13.56 -4.82
C VAL A 61 5.51 14.63 -5.82
N LYS A 62 4.35 15.29 -5.63
CA LYS A 62 3.88 16.36 -6.49
C LYS A 62 4.83 17.56 -6.53
N ALA A 63 5.40 17.94 -5.39
CA ALA A 63 6.37 19.03 -5.31
C ALA A 63 7.69 18.70 -6.02
N ALA A 64 8.10 17.42 -6.02
CA ALA A 64 9.32 16.98 -6.72
C ALA A 64 9.13 16.90 -8.25
N TYR A 65 7.92 16.54 -8.70
CA TYR A 65 7.63 16.27 -10.11
C TYR A 65 6.34 16.98 -10.58
N PRO A 66 6.29 18.33 -10.54
CA PRO A 66 5.04 19.07 -10.78
C PRO A 66 4.47 18.88 -12.19
N ASP A 67 5.32 18.69 -13.19
CA ASP A 67 4.97 18.66 -14.61
C ASP A 67 5.24 17.29 -15.28
N GLU A 68 5.75 16.31 -14.55
CA GLU A 68 6.03 14.99 -15.12
C GLU A 68 4.78 14.11 -15.15
N LYS A 69 4.64 13.36 -16.24
CA LYS A 69 3.63 12.30 -16.36
C LYS A 69 4.16 11.05 -15.66
N MET A 70 3.46 10.62 -14.64
CA MET A 70 3.91 9.53 -13.77
C MET A 70 3.04 8.28 -13.94
N LEU A 71 3.65 7.10 -13.74
CA LEU A 71 2.98 5.85 -13.42
C LEU A 71 3.32 5.47 -11.99
N LEU A 72 2.34 5.15 -11.16
CA LEU A 72 2.58 4.60 -9.83
C LEU A 72 2.43 3.09 -9.84
N ILE A 73 3.38 2.37 -9.21
CA ILE A 73 3.36 0.92 -9.06
C ILE A 73 3.39 0.58 -7.56
N GLY A 74 2.27 0.11 -7.02
CA GLY A 74 2.17 -0.31 -5.61
C GLY A 74 2.56 -1.76 -5.40
N PHE A 75 3.43 -2.04 -4.42
CA PHE A 75 3.84 -3.41 -4.13
C PHE A 75 2.82 -4.18 -3.29
N ALA A 76 2.44 -5.35 -3.77
CA ALA A 76 1.63 -6.28 -3.01
C ALA A 76 2.45 -6.91 -1.86
N GLU A 77 1.85 -7.08 -0.69
CA GLU A 77 0.46 -6.75 -0.39
C GLU A 77 0.35 -5.41 0.35
N THR A 78 1.45 -4.97 1.00
CA THR A 78 1.43 -3.89 1.99
C THR A 78 1.24 -2.51 1.39
N ALA A 79 1.71 -2.27 0.18
CA ALA A 79 1.67 -0.94 -0.42
C ALA A 79 0.57 -0.73 -1.46
N THR A 80 -0.33 -1.69 -1.69
CA THR A 80 -1.40 -1.56 -2.69
C THR A 80 -2.33 -0.40 -2.39
N ALA A 81 -2.79 -0.27 -1.16
CA ALA A 81 -3.65 0.85 -0.75
C ALA A 81 -2.92 2.20 -0.77
N ILE A 82 -1.64 2.22 -0.38
CA ILE A 82 -0.82 3.43 -0.39
C ILE A 82 -0.67 3.92 -1.83
N GLY A 83 -0.29 3.03 -2.75
CA GLY A 83 -0.13 3.35 -4.17
C GLY A 83 -1.41 3.86 -4.82
N ALA A 84 -2.53 3.19 -4.57
CA ALA A 84 -3.84 3.62 -5.07
C ALA A 84 -4.28 4.98 -4.51
N ALA A 85 -4.06 5.25 -3.22
CA ALA A 85 -4.35 6.54 -2.61
C ALA A 85 -3.48 7.66 -3.22
N LEU A 86 -2.17 7.43 -3.36
CA LEU A 86 -1.27 8.39 -4.01
C LEU A 86 -1.72 8.68 -5.46
N ALA A 87 -2.03 7.64 -6.23
CA ALA A 87 -2.47 7.79 -7.61
C ALA A 87 -3.78 8.56 -7.74
N SER A 88 -4.70 8.36 -6.80
CA SER A 88 -5.93 9.15 -6.70
C SER A 88 -5.66 10.63 -6.41
N TYR A 89 -4.76 10.95 -5.48
CA TYR A 89 -4.38 12.34 -5.16
C TYR A 89 -3.63 13.04 -6.30
N LEU A 90 -2.78 12.29 -7.00
CA LEU A 90 -1.93 12.83 -8.06
C LEU A 90 -2.62 12.83 -9.43
N ASP A 91 -3.80 12.23 -9.53
CA ASP A 91 -4.55 11.99 -10.79
C ASP A 91 -3.68 11.31 -11.86
N THR A 92 -3.05 10.19 -11.47
CA THR A 92 -2.10 9.47 -12.32
C THR A 92 -2.54 8.04 -12.59
N PRO A 93 -2.03 7.40 -13.66
CA PRO A 93 -2.12 5.95 -13.85
C PRO A 93 -1.54 5.18 -12.68
N TYR A 94 -2.16 4.04 -12.39
CA TYR A 94 -1.80 3.14 -11.31
C TYR A 94 -1.90 1.68 -11.73
N ILE A 95 -0.96 0.87 -11.26
CA ILE A 95 -1.00 -0.58 -11.31
C ILE A 95 -0.37 -1.13 -10.04
N GLN A 96 -0.79 -2.28 -9.58
CA GLN A 96 -0.14 -2.96 -8.46
C GLN A 96 0.51 -4.27 -8.88
N THR A 97 1.58 -4.64 -8.20
CA THR A 97 2.11 -6.00 -8.30
C THR A 97 1.13 -6.99 -7.70
N THR A 98 1.26 -8.24 -8.05
CA THR A 98 0.38 -9.29 -7.55
C THR A 98 1.10 -10.62 -7.39
N ARG A 99 0.59 -11.47 -6.52
CA ARG A 99 0.93 -12.90 -6.41
C ARG A 99 -0.13 -13.79 -7.06
N GLU A 100 -1.27 -13.20 -7.39
CA GLU A 100 -2.40 -13.88 -8.02
C GLU A 100 -2.22 -14.02 -9.53
N SER A 101 -2.90 -14.97 -10.13
CA SER A 101 -2.93 -15.14 -11.57
C SER A 101 -4.14 -14.44 -12.18
N ILE A 102 -3.91 -13.80 -13.31
CA ILE A 102 -4.94 -13.20 -14.17
C ILE A 102 -4.78 -13.89 -15.52
N ASP A 103 -5.90 -14.30 -16.11
CA ASP A 103 -5.92 -14.92 -17.43
C ASP A 103 -5.63 -13.90 -18.53
N ASP A 104 -5.13 -14.38 -19.66
CA ASP A 104 -4.93 -13.63 -20.90
C ASP A 104 -4.00 -12.40 -20.76
N VAL A 105 -2.94 -12.51 -19.95
CA VAL A 105 -1.90 -11.48 -19.78
C VAL A 105 -0.49 -12.08 -19.83
N THR A 106 0.47 -11.27 -20.27
CA THR A 106 1.90 -11.60 -20.10
C THR A 106 2.48 -10.95 -18.84
N TRP A 107 3.52 -11.55 -18.27
CA TRP A 107 4.04 -11.19 -16.97
C TRP A 107 5.49 -10.73 -16.99
N LEU A 108 5.79 -9.70 -16.21
CA LEU A 108 7.12 -9.42 -15.69
C LEU A 108 7.22 -10.09 -14.31
N ASN A 109 8.03 -11.15 -14.23
CA ASN A 109 8.23 -11.90 -12.99
C ASN A 109 9.50 -11.41 -12.28
N PHE A 110 9.41 -11.23 -10.96
CA PHE A 110 10.56 -10.88 -10.12
C PHE A 110 10.40 -11.49 -8.73
N THR A 111 11.52 -11.89 -8.13
CA THR A 111 11.54 -12.53 -6.81
C THR A 111 12.04 -11.54 -5.76
N GLU A 112 11.41 -11.56 -4.60
CA GLU A 112 11.91 -10.85 -3.42
C GLU A 112 13.25 -11.46 -2.97
N SER A 113 14.20 -10.61 -2.59
CA SER A 113 15.58 -11.02 -2.27
C SER A 113 15.71 -11.87 -1.00
N HIS A 114 14.66 -11.95 -0.19
CA HIS A 114 14.75 -12.45 1.20
C HIS A 114 13.68 -13.45 1.64
N SER A 115 12.82 -13.93 0.76
CA SER A 115 11.76 -14.84 1.17
C SER A 115 11.68 -16.09 0.29
N HIS A 116 11.23 -17.19 0.90
CA HIS A 116 10.62 -18.31 0.20
C HIS A 116 9.21 -17.95 -0.27
N ALA A 117 8.89 -16.64 -0.36
CA ALA A 117 7.61 -16.13 -0.75
C ALA A 117 7.37 -16.37 -2.23
N THR A 118 6.11 -16.60 -2.57
CA THR A 118 5.61 -16.66 -3.95
C THR A 118 6.12 -15.47 -4.75
N GLU A 119 6.55 -15.75 -5.96
CA GLU A 119 7.05 -14.80 -6.92
C GLU A 119 6.06 -13.65 -7.11
N GLN A 120 6.53 -12.40 -7.00
CA GLN A 120 5.73 -11.24 -7.36
C GLN A 120 5.81 -11.01 -8.87
N LYS A 121 4.73 -10.51 -9.43
CA LYS A 121 4.61 -10.27 -10.87
C LYS A 121 3.83 -9.00 -11.17
N LEU A 122 4.09 -8.45 -12.32
CA LEU A 122 3.44 -7.25 -12.86
C LEU A 122 2.97 -7.56 -14.29
N VAL A 123 1.81 -7.07 -14.68
CA VAL A 123 1.30 -7.28 -16.02
C VAL A 123 2.15 -6.52 -17.03
N ARG A 124 2.87 -7.27 -17.90
CA ARG A 124 3.81 -6.74 -18.87
C ARG A 124 3.10 -5.89 -19.91
N ASP A 125 1.97 -6.38 -20.42
CA ASP A 125 1.23 -5.71 -21.49
C ASP A 125 0.77 -4.31 -21.08
N ASP A 126 0.39 -4.13 -19.82
CA ASP A 126 -0.06 -2.83 -19.29
C ASP A 126 1.12 -1.85 -19.13
N ILE A 127 2.30 -2.34 -18.76
CA ILE A 127 3.52 -1.51 -18.69
C ILE A 127 3.95 -1.11 -20.10
N GLU A 128 3.98 -2.04 -21.05
CA GLU A 128 4.31 -1.76 -22.45
C GLU A 128 3.39 -0.68 -23.06
N ALA A 129 2.10 -0.75 -22.76
CA ALA A 129 1.11 0.18 -23.29
C ALA A 129 1.32 1.64 -22.81
N ILE A 130 1.96 1.84 -21.66
CA ILE A 130 2.07 3.18 -21.05
C ILE A 130 3.48 3.77 -21.08
N THR A 131 4.55 2.95 -21.13
CA THR A 131 5.94 3.42 -21.00
C THR A 131 6.30 4.52 -22.00
N GLY A 132 5.79 4.49 -23.23
CA GLY A 132 6.02 5.52 -24.23
C GLY A 132 5.32 6.87 -23.99
N SER A 133 4.48 6.98 -22.97
CA SER A 133 3.65 8.16 -22.69
C SER A 133 3.90 8.82 -21.32
N ILE A 134 4.81 8.25 -20.53
CA ILE A 134 5.16 8.72 -19.18
C ILE A 134 6.62 9.13 -19.09
N ASP A 135 6.91 10.04 -18.16
CA ASP A 135 8.27 10.54 -17.90
C ASP A 135 8.93 9.78 -16.75
N ARG A 136 8.12 9.24 -15.81
CA ARG A 136 8.62 8.60 -14.59
C ARG A 136 7.73 7.46 -14.11
N ILE A 137 8.39 6.40 -13.62
CA ILE A 137 7.76 5.33 -12.85
C ILE A 137 8.11 5.51 -11.38
N ILE A 138 7.09 5.54 -10.51
CA ILE A 138 7.25 5.67 -9.06
C ILE A 138 6.79 4.37 -8.39
N PHE A 139 7.72 3.66 -7.77
CA PHE A 139 7.44 2.48 -6.98
C PHE A 139 6.98 2.89 -5.58
N VAL A 140 5.87 2.33 -5.13
CA VAL A 140 5.28 2.66 -3.82
C VAL A 140 5.44 1.49 -2.87
N GLU A 141 6.04 1.75 -1.71
CA GLU A 141 6.27 0.79 -0.62
C GLU A 141 5.78 1.34 0.73
N ASP A 142 5.49 0.47 1.67
CA ASP A 142 5.22 0.88 3.05
C ASP A 142 6.53 1.19 3.80
N GLU A 143 7.54 0.35 3.66
CA GLU A 143 8.88 0.53 4.21
C GLU A 143 9.95 0.13 3.19
N ILE A 144 10.78 1.07 2.74
CA ILE A 144 11.97 0.72 1.96
C ILE A 144 13.17 0.48 2.87
N THR A 145 13.82 -0.69 2.75
CA THR A 145 15.00 -1.05 3.54
C THR A 145 16.26 -1.17 2.67
N THR A 146 16.45 -2.27 1.95
CA THR A 146 17.59 -2.43 1.03
C THR A 146 17.30 -1.87 -0.37
N GLY A 147 16.03 -1.86 -0.77
CA GLY A 147 15.59 -1.50 -2.11
C GLY A 147 15.92 -2.51 -3.20
N ASN A 148 16.47 -3.68 -2.85
CA ASN A 148 16.93 -4.65 -3.84
C ASN A 148 15.83 -5.15 -4.78
N THR A 149 14.61 -5.33 -4.27
CA THR A 149 13.46 -5.78 -5.07
C THR A 149 13.08 -4.74 -6.12
N ILE A 150 13.02 -3.46 -5.71
CA ILE A 150 12.73 -2.34 -6.62
C ILE A 150 13.81 -2.23 -7.70
N LYS A 151 15.09 -2.33 -7.30
CA LYS A 151 16.18 -2.28 -8.27
C LYS A 151 16.08 -3.39 -9.31
N LYS A 152 15.76 -4.60 -8.91
CA LYS A 152 15.56 -5.73 -9.82
C LYS A 152 14.46 -5.48 -10.85
N ILE A 153 13.31 -4.95 -10.41
CA ILE A 153 12.22 -4.69 -11.36
C ILE A 153 12.55 -3.51 -12.28
N ILE A 154 13.28 -2.51 -11.81
CA ILE A 154 13.82 -1.44 -12.68
C ILE A 154 14.71 -2.03 -13.76
N ASP A 155 15.65 -2.90 -13.38
CA ASP A 155 16.56 -3.56 -14.35
C ASP A 155 15.77 -4.40 -15.39
N ILE A 156 14.67 -5.06 -14.97
CA ILE A 156 13.78 -5.80 -15.87
C ILE A 156 13.04 -4.85 -16.82
N ILE A 157 12.47 -3.75 -16.30
CA ILE A 157 11.75 -2.76 -17.11
C ILE A 157 12.69 -2.13 -18.15
N ILE A 158 13.90 -1.74 -17.74
CA ILE A 158 14.91 -1.17 -18.65
C ILE A 158 15.26 -2.18 -19.74
N LYS A 159 15.48 -3.44 -19.38
CA LYS A 159 15.81 -4.50 -20.33
C LYS A 159 14.70 -4.75 -21.36
N GLU A 160 13.45 -4.73 -20.93
CA GLU A 160 12.29 -5.04 -21.78
C GLU A 160 11.83 -3.86 -22.63
N PHE A 161 11.87 -2.63 -22.09
CA PHE A 161 11.23 -1.45 -22.69
C PHE A 161 12.20 -0.29 -22.97
N GLY A 162 13.49 -0.42 -22.63
CA GLY A 162 14.47 0.65 -22.76
C GLY A 162 14.54 1.55 -21.52
N ASN A 163 15.39 2.57 -21.58
CA ASN A 163 15.71 3.46 -20.45
C ASN A 163 15.21 4.91 -20.68
N ASP A 164 14.05 5.05 -21.28
CA ASP A 164 13.48 6.37 -21.59
C ASP A 164 12.72 6.99 -20.40
N CYS A 165 12.34 6.16 -19.42
CA CYS A 165 11.67 6.60 -18.19
C CYS A 165 12.66 6.82 -17.06
N LYS A 166 12.40 7.84 -16.21
CA LYS A 166 13.05 8.01 -14.92
C LYS A 166 12.38 7.14 -13.86
N PHE A 167 13.09 6.88 -12.78
CA PHE A 167 12.60 6.06 -11.68
C PHE A 167 12.65 6.81 -10.36
N ALA A 168 11.69 6.52 -9.48
CA ALA A 168 11.68 7.01 -8.11
C ALA A 168 10.98 6.01 -7.19
N VAL A 169 11.12 6.21 -5.89
CA VAL A 169 10.40 5.47 -4.85
C VAL A 169 9.66 6.46 -3.97
N ALA A 170 8.43 6.11 -3.63
CA ALA A 170 7.65 6.78 -2.59
C ALA A 170 7.33 5.77 -1.47
N SER A 171 7.70 6.08 -0.24
CA SER A 171 7.55 5.17 0.90
C SER A 171 7.07 5.91 2.15
N LEU A 172 6.31 5.23 3.00
CA LEU A 172 5.94 5.82 4.30
C LEU A 172 7.16 5.88 5.22
N LEU A 173 7.95 4.81 5.24
CA LEU A 173 9.13 4.66 6.08
C LEU A 173 10.37 4.38 5.23
N ASN A 174 11.49 5.01 5.59
CA ASN A 174 12.78 4.74 4.97
C ASN A 174 13.78 4.20 6.00
N GLY A 175 14.01 2.89 5.96
CA GLY A 175 15.00 2.16 6.75
C GLY A 175 16.32 1.90 6.02
N MET A 176 16.56 2.50 4.85
CA MET A 176 17.80 2.31 4.10
C MET A 176 19.02 2.77 4.91
N ASN A 177 20.07 1.96 4.91
CA ASN A 177 21.38 2.40 5.40
C ASN A 177 22.09 3.30 4.37
N GLU A 178 23.23 3.87 4.75
CA GLU A 178 24.01 4.78 3.89
C GLU A 178 24.42 4.13 2.58
N GLN A 179 24.81 2.85 2.60
CA GLN A 179 25.25 2.13 1.40
C GLN A 179 24.08 1.96 0.41
N SER A 180 22.89 1.60 0.89
CA SER A 180 21.70 1.48 0.04
C SER A 180 21.28 2.83 -0.55
N GLN A 181 21.32 3.91 0.26
CA GLN A 181 21.03 5.26 -0.20
C GLN A 181 22.03 5.70 -1.29
N LYS A 182 23.32 5.44 -1.09
CA LYS A 182 24.37 5.75 -2.06
C LYS A 182 24.13 5.00 -3.38
N THR A 183 23.82 3.70 -3.31
CA THR A 183 23.51 2.89 -4.51
C THR A 183 22.33 3.47 -5.30
N TYR A 184 21.28 3.92 -4.63
CA TYR A 184 20.13 4.53 -5.29
C TYR A 184 20.48 5.87 -5.94
N SER A 185 21.26 6.71 -5.25
CA SER A 185 21.74 7.97 -5.79
C SER A 185 22.63 7.77 -7.03
N GLU A 186 23.54 6.79 -6.99
CA GLU A 186 24.40 6.43 -8.12
C GLU A 186 23.61 5.90 -9.34
N CYS A 187 22.45 5.28 -9.09
CA CYS A 187 21.53 4.83 -10.14
C CYS A 187 20.52 5.91 -10.57
N ASN A 188 20.60 7.13 -10.07
CA ASN A 188 19.64 8.22 -10.30
C ASN A 188 18.19 7.82 -9.93
N ILE A 189 18.01 7.06 -8.86
CA ILE A 189 16.69 6.70 -8.31
C ILE A 189 16.42 7.57 -7.09
N ASP A 190 15.45 8.48 -7.21
CA ASP A 190 15.02 9.35 -6.11
C ASP A 190 14.22 8.56 -5.07
N VAL A 191 14.36 8.92 -3.79
CA VAL A 191 13.60 8.27 -2.69
C VAL A 191 12.86 9.33 -1.88
N HIS A 192 11.53 9.32 -1.99
CA HIS A 192 10.62 10.17 -1.21
C HIS A 192 10.03 9.36 -0.07
N TYR A 193 10.05 9.92 1.14
CA TYR A 193 9.51 9.23 2.31
C TYR A 193 8.96 10.23 3.34
N LEU A 194 8.09 9.75 4.22
CA LEU A 194 7.59 10.56 5.32
C LEU A 194 8.57 10.59 6.48
N VAL A 195 9.08 9.43 6.88
CA VAL A 195 9.93 9.27 8.06
C VAL A 195 11.14 8.39 7.75
N LYS A 196 12.32 8.85 8.18
CA LYS A 196 13.54 8.05 8.24
C LYS A 196 13.53 7.23 9.53
N THR A 197 13.65 5.90 9.42
CA THR A 197 13.70 4.98 10.56
C THR A 197 15.14 4.52 10.84
N GLN A 198 15.42 4.25 12.11
CA GLN A 198 16.74 3.77 12.58
C GLN A 198 16.58 2.39 13.22
N HIS A 199 16.96 1.35 12.47
CA HIS A 199 16.73 -0.04 12.86
C HIS A 199 17.72 -0.61 13.88
N ASP A 200 18.77 0.13 14.23
CA ASP A 200 19.87 -0.34 15.08
C ASP A 200 19.41 -0.84 16.45
N THR A 201 18.37 -0.22 16.99
CA THR A 201 17.80 -0.57 18.31
C THR A 201 16.60 -1.52 18.24
N TYR A 202 16.07 -1.82 17.05
CA TYR A 202 14.79 -2.54 16.92
C TYR A 202 14.88 -3.99 17.40
N THR A 203 15.99 -4.66 17.18
CA THR A 203 16.22 -6.01 17.73
C THR A 203 16.20 -6.01 19.25
N GLU A 204 16.85 -5.03 19.88
CA GLU A 204 16.85 -4.89 21.34
C GLU A 204 15.44 -4.57 21.86
N ILE A 205 14.73 -3.64 21.21
CA ILE A 205 13.35 -3.31 21.58
C ILE A 205 12.46 -4.56 21.48
N ALA A 206 12.54 -5.30 20.38
CA ALA A 206 11.75 -6.52 20.19
C ALA A 206 12.05 -7.58 21.24
N SER A 207 13.30 -7.70 21.69
CA SER A 207 13.70 -8.68 22.70
C SER A 207 13.09 -8.43 24.09
N ARG A 208 12.65 -7.20 24.35
CA ARG A 208 11.99 -6.82 25.63
C ARG A 208 10.54 -7.28 25.70
N TYR A 209 9.91 -7.64 24.56
CA TYR A 209 8.56 -8.17 24.55
C TYR A 209 8.60 -9.66 24.87
N LEU A 210 8.06 -10.02 26.01
CA LEU A 210 7.86 -11.43 26.40
C LEU A 210 6.52 -11.87 25.82
N GLY A 211 6.53 -12.94 25.03
CA GLY A 211 5.30 -13.59 24.59
C GLY A 211 4.54 -14.11 25.82
N ASN A 212 3.21 -14.00 25.77
CA ASN A 212 2.33 -14.56 26.83
C ASN A 212 2.04 -16.05 26.63
N GLY A 213 2.65 -16.68 25.61
CA GLY A 213 2.40 -18.07 25.22
C GLY A 213 1.10 -18.31 24.47
N ASN A 214 0.26 -17.29 24.30
CA ASN A 214 -0.96 -17.40 23.50
C ASN A 214 -0.61 -17.30 22.03
N TYR A 215 -1.03 -18.30 21.30
CA TYR A 215 -0.88 -18.37 19.87
C TYR A 215 -2.27 -18.59 19.24
N HIS A 216 -2.63 -17.72 18.31
CA HIS A 216 -3.87 -17.89 17.56
C HIS A 216 -3.60 -18.84 16.38
N GLU A 217 -3.90 -20.10 16.55
CA GLU A 217 -3.93 -21.05 15.45
C GLU A 217 -5.14 -20.76 14.56
N LYS A 218 -5.02 -21.16 13.29
CA LYS A 218 -6.18 -21.12 12.38
C LYS A 218 -7.23 -22.09 12.94
N ASP A 219 -8.31 -21.53 13.45
CA ASP A 219 -9.47 -22.33 13.83
C ASP A 219 -10.10 -22.89 12.54
N ILE A 220 -10.04 -24.21 12.38
CA ILE A 220 -10.64 -24.93 11.26
C ILE A 220 -12.11 -25.25 11.53
N SER A 221 -12.61 -25.04 12.75
CA SER A 221 -14.04 -25.15 13.03
C SER A 221 -14.78 -24.08 12.21
N LYS A 222 -15.81 -24.48 11.49
CA LYS A 222 -16.68 -23.51 10.83
C LYS A 222 -17.35 -22.69 11.93
N PRO A 223 -17.18 -21.36 11.96
CA PRO A 223 -17.91 -20.54 12.91
C PRO A 223 -19.41 -20.74 12.68
N ASP A 224 -20.15 -20.88 13.73
CA ASP A 224 -21.62 -20.91 13.71
C ASP A 224 -22.15 -19.47 13.56
N VAL A 225 -21.66 -18.77 12.53
CA VAL A 225 -22.00 -17.39 12.22
C VAL A 225 -22.59 -17.33 10.82
N SER A 226 -23.80 -16.82 10.73
CA SER A 226 -24.43 -16.50 9.44
C SER A 226 -23.71 -15.28 8.83
N ILE A 227 -23.13 -15.46 7.64
CA ILE A 227 -22.53 -14.38 6.85
C ILE A 227 -23.51 -14.03 5.74
N ASN A 228 -23.90 -12.76 5.67
CA ASN A 228 -24.68 -12.24 4.56
C ASN A 228 -23.73 -11.91 3.41
N GLU A 229 -23.94 -12.52 2.26
CA GLU A 229 -23.16 -12.26 1.05
C GLU A 229 -23.90 -11.31 0.13
N LEU A 230 -23.21 -10.26 -0.31
CA LEU A 230 -23.70 -9.29 -1.30
C LEU A 230 -22.68 -9.17 -2.42
N ALA A 231 -23.14 -9.34 -3.65
CA ALA A 231 -22.31 -9.14 -4.83
C ALA A 231 -22.50 -7.72 -5.38
N PHE A 232 -21.40 -7.07 -5.67
CA PHE A 232 -21.33 -5.75 -6.31
C PHE A 232 -20.55 -5.85 -7.62
N SER A 233 -20.91 -5.04 -8.60
CA SER A 233 -20.25 -4.97 -9.89
C SER A 233 -19.64 -3.60 -10.12
N GLY A 234 -18.79 -3.46 -11.16
CA GLY A 234 -18.24 -2.16 -11.57
C GLY A 234 -16.93 -1.76 -10.87
N MET A 235 -16.39 -2.60 -9.98
CA MET A 235 -15.04 -2.39 -9.45
C MET A 235 -13.98 -2.61 -10.53
N GLN A 236 -12.94 -1.76 -10.48
CA GLN A 236 -11.78 -1.91 -11.35
C GLN A 236 -10.74 -2.83 -10.69
N ASN A 237 -10.06 -3.61 -11.52
CA ASN A 237 -8.98 -4.49 -11.06
C ASN A 237 -7.64 -3.76 -11.15
N ALA A 238 -7.13 -3.26 -10.03
CA ALA A 238 -5.87 -2.51 -9.99
C ALA A 238 -4.61 -3.39 -10.21
N ARG A 239 -4.74 -4.71 -10.37
CA ARG A 239 -3.69 -5.56 -10.93
C ARG A 239 -3.46 -5.30 -12.42
N ARG A 240 -4.42 -4.64 -13.07
CA ARG A 240 -4.34 -4.06 -14.41
C ARG A 240 -4.16 -2.55 -14.29
N LEU A 241 -3.71 -1.92 -15.36
CA LEU A 241 -3.56 -0.48 -15.43
C LEU A 241 -4.91 0.22 -15.26
N VAL A 242 -5.02 1.09 -14.26
CA VAL A 242 -6.20 1.91 -13.98
C VAL A 242 -5.80 3.39 -13.87
N SER A 243 -6.74 4.29 -14.07
CA SER A 243 -6.59 5.69 -13.64
C SER A 243 -6.89 5.79 -12.14
N GLY A 244 -6.05 6.46 -11.35
CA GLY A 244 -6.29 6.67 -9.93
C GLY A 244 -7.64 7.34 -9.66
N THR A 245 -8.01 8.35 -10.45
CA THR A 245 -9.32 9.01 -10.35
C THR A 245 -10.49 8.07 -10.69
N ASN A 246 -10.38 7.25 -11.74
CA ASN A 246 -11.46 6.32 -12.09
C ASN A 246 -11.58 5.19 -11.08
N TYR A 247 -10.46 4.75 -10.49
CA TYR A 247 -10.49 3.75 -9.42
C TYR A 247 -11.21 4.29 -8.17
N SER A 248 -10.95 5.55 -7.78
CA SER A 248 -11.68 6.21 -6.70
C SER A 248 -13.17 6.37 -6.98
N LYS A 249 -13.55 6.73 -8.23
CA LYS A 249 -14.96 6.81 -8.65
C LYS A 249 -15.66 5.45 -8.58
N ALA A 250 -14.97 4.37 -8.94
CA ALA A 250 -15.50 3.01 -8.78
C ALA A 250 -15.74 2.68 -7.29
N CYS A 251 -14.86 3.14 -6.38
CA CYS A 251 -15.07 3.02 -4.95
C CYS A 251 -16.24 3.88 -4.44
N ASP A 252 -16.47 5.09 -5.00
CA ASP A 252 -17.67 5.88 -4.70
C ASP A 252 -18.95 5.12 -5.08
N THR A 253 -18.98 4.55 -6.28
CA THR A 253 -20.13 3.75 -6.73
C THR A 253 -20.37 2.54 -5.81
N LEU A 254 -19.32 1.84 -5.44
CA LEU A 254 -19.39 0.73 -4.50
C LEU A 254 -19.93 1.17 -3.13
N TYR A 255 -19.47 2.32 -2.62
CA TYR A 255 -19.98 2.88 -1.37
C TYR A 255 -21.48 3.17 -1.42
N GLU A 256 -21.96 3.82 -2.50
CA GLU A 256 -23.40 4.12 -2.66
C GLU A 256 -24.24 2.83 -2.77
N ASP A 257 -23.73 1.82 -3.49
CA ASP A 257 -24.40 0.51 -3.58
C ASP A 257 -24.51 -0.16 -2.20
N ILE A 258 -23.42 -0.13 -1.38
CA ILE A 258 -23.42 -0.66 -0.03
C ILE A 258 -24.44 0.08 0.82
N ARG A 259 -24.44 1.42 0.80
CA ARG A 259 -25.37 2.25 1.57
C ARG A 259 -26.83 2.01 1.20
N SER A 260 -27.13 1.68 -0.04
CA SER A 260 -28.48 1.38 -0.49
C SER A 260 -29.03 0.03 0.02
N ARG A 261 -28.12 -0.88 0.44
CA ARG A 261 -28.47 -2.26 0.82
C ARG A 261 -28.22 -2.58 2.29
N ILE A 262 -27.38 -1.80 2.99
CA ILE A 262 -26.98 -2.03 4.36
C ILE A 262 -27.26 -0.77 5.16
N SER A 263 -28.04 -0.89 6.26
CA SER A 263 -28.20 0.16 7.28
C SER A 263 -27.10 0.02 8.34
N PHE A 264 -26.56 1.15 8.78
CA PHE A 264 -25.56 1.24 9.85
C PHE A 264 -26.08 2.03 11.06
N GLU A 265 -27.36 2.47 11.03
CA GLU A 265 -27.91 3.41 11.99
C GLU A 265 -27.90 2.91 13.45
N ASP A 266 -28.02 1.61 13.65
CA ASP A 266 -28.04 0.98 14.97
C ASP A 266 -26.65 0.53 15.47
N GLU A 267 -25.58 0.76 14.66
CA GLU A 267 -24.25 0.25 14.96
C GLU A 267 -23.40 1.26 15.72
N ASN A 268 -22.87 0.86 16.87
CA ASN A 268 -21.99 1.70 17.67
C ASN A 268 -20.53 1.66 17.21
N ASN A 269 -20.11 0.54 16.62
CA ASN A 269 -18.74 0.32 16.15
C ASN A 269 -18.78 -0.41 14.82
N ILE A 270 -18.09 0.13 13.83
CA ILE A 270 -17.99 -0.44 12.49
C ILE A 270 -16.53 -0.75 12.20
N LEU A 271 -16.24 -2.00 11.83
CA LEU A 271 -14.94 -2.41 11.34
C LEU A 271 -15.06 -2.87 9.88
N ILE A 272 -14.41 -2.14 8.98
CA ILE A 272 -14.30 -2.51 7.57
C ILE A 272 -13.02 -3.31 7.38
N LEU A 273 -13.14 -4.51 6.83
CA LEU A 273 -12.00 -5.38 6.55
C LEU A 273 -11.70 -5.42 5.05
N GLY A 274 -10.46 -5.09 4.70
CA GLY A 274 -9.92 -5.32 3.36
C GLY A 274 -9.16 -6.64 3.32
N THR A 275 -9.29 -7.37 2.22
CA THR A 275 -8.59 -8.63 2.04
C THR A 275 -7.41 -8.48 1.10
N GLU A 276 -6.27 -9.05 1.46
CA GLU A 276 -5.07 -9.15 0.60
C GLU A 276 -4.74 -7.86 -0.15
N GLU A 277 -4.78 -7.89 -1.46
CA GLU A 277 -4.46 -6.76 -2.34
C GLU A 277 -5.60 -5.75 -2.48
N CYS A 278 -6.78 -5.98 -1.86
CA CYS A 278 -7.99 -5.15 -1.97
C CYS A 278 -8.18 -4.20 -0.77
N MET A 279 -7.11 -3.64 -0.23
CA MET A 279 -7.17 -2.73 0.93
C MET A 279 -7.72 -1.34 0.59
N TYR A 280 -7.42 -0.81 -0.60
CA TYR A 280 -7.85 0.56 -0.95
C TYR A 280 -9.38 0.73 -0.96
N PRO A 281 -10.17 -0.14 -1.60
CA PRO A 281 -11.63 -0.04 -1.52
C PRO A 281 -12.16 -0.06 -0.09
N ALA A 282 -11.61 -0.92 0.78
CA ALA A 282 -12.03 -1.02 2.17
C ALA A 282 -11.74 0.29 2.95
N LEU A 283 -10.54 0.84 2.81
CA LEU A 283 -10.17 2.13 3.42
C LEU A 283 -11.04 3.26 2.88
N TYR A 284 -11.33 3.27 1.58
CA TYR A 284 -12.17 4.27 0.95
C TYR A 284 -13.59 4.25 1.51
N ILE A 285 -14.22 3.07 1.57
CA ILE A 285 -15.56 2.89 2.14
C ILE A 285 -15.57 3.29 3.61
N ALA A 286 -14.57 2.85 4.38
CA ALA A 286 -14.45 3.22 5.79
C ALA A 286 -14.34 4.74 5.97
N SER A 287 -13.60 5.45 5.11
CA SER A 287 -13.47 6.91 5.18
C SER A 287 -14.79 7.62 4.89
N LYS A 288 -15.56 7.15 3.93
CA LYS A 288 -16.90 7.69 3.62
C LYS A 288 -17.88 7.45 4.78
N LEU A 289 -17.88 6.25 5.34
CA LEU A 289 -18.71 5.94 6.50
C LEU A 289 -18.34 6.78 7.72
N SER A 290 -17.05 7.04 7.96
CA SER A 290 -16.60 7.82 9.12
C SER A 290 -17.04 9.30 9.12
N ILE A 291 -17.56 9.81 8.00
CA ILE A 291 -18.13 11.15 7.92
C ILE A 291 -19.50 11.21 8.62
N ILE A 292 -20.26 10.12 8.55
CA ILE A 292 -21.65 10.05 9.03
C ILE A 292 -21.82 9.15 10.26
N GLU A 293 -20.95 8.15 10.41
CA GLU A 293 -21.01 7.18 11.51
C GLU A 293 -19.87 7.40 12.51
N LYS A 294 -20.12 7.06 13.77
CA LYS A 294 -19.11 7.12 14.82
C LYS A 294 -18.33 5.80 14.90
N ASN A 295 -17.07 5.88 15.34
CA ASN A 295 -16.25 4.71 15.62
C ASN A 295 -16.05 3.75 14.42
N VAL A 296 -15.81 4.29 13.23
CA VAL A 296 -15.44 3.49 12.07
C VAL A 296 -13.93 3.25 12.06
N LYS A 297 -13.52 1.99 11.90
CA LYS A 297 -12.14 1.60 11.71
C LYS A 297 -11.98 0.72 10.47
N CYS A 298 -10.78 0.70 9.92
CA CYS A 298 -10.40 -0.20 8.83
C CYS A 298 -9.21 -1.06 9.23
N HIS A 299 -9.19 -2.31 8.76
CA HIS A 299 -8.11 -3.25 8.99
C HIS A 299 -7.94 -4.23 7.83
N SER A 300 -6.74 -4.79 7.69
CA SER A 300 -6.44 -5.85 6.73
C SER A 300 -6.60 -7.23 7.35
N THR A 301 -7.09 -8.17 6.56
CA THR A 301 -7.09 -9.60 6.93
C THR A 301 -5.84 -10.33 6.45
N THR A 302 -4.95 -9.64 5.75
CA THR A 302 -3.76 -10.27 5.15
C THR A 302 -2.71 -10.65 6.20
N ARG A 303 -1.97 -11.70 5.90
CA ARG A 303 -0.78 -12.09 6.67
C ARG A 303 0.35 -11.09 6.41
N SER A 304 1.10 -10.80 7.45
CA SER A 304 2.34 -10.01 7.37
C SER A 304 3.56 -10.93 7.22
#